data_b6b1aef8fb11ac21e426f7a86f88996d
#
_entry.id   b6b1aef8fb11ac21e426f7a86f88996d
#
_cell.length_a   1.000
_cell.length_b   1.000
_cell.length_c   1.000
_cell.angle_alpha   90.00
_cell.angle_beta   90.00
_cell.angle_gamma   90.00
#
_symmetry.space_group_name_H-M   'P 1'
#
loop_
_entity.id
_entity.type
_entity.pdbx_description
1 polymer ?
#
loop_
_entity_poly.entity_id
_entity_poly.type
_entity_poly.pdbx_seq_one_letter_code
_entity_poly.pdbx_strand_id
1 'polypeptide(L)'
;GWGARSPRSTTSVPLSARKEVTLHYSTGPTGQSVRSIQDFHMDGNGWSDIGYNWLVDDDGTVYEGRGWYVQGAHAAPRNRQGIGVCYIGSDGMSEAAKAAVLEVYDEACRLTGRTLARKGHRDINSTSCPGTDNYNWWKSSGYRDVEGTGGDDMVGLKKGDTGERVKFLQSTLMKAGFDLPKYGADGHYGDETAKAVLAARKSQGSAQDFGDRITGWAAMQ
;
A
#
# COMPACT_ATOMS: atom_id res chain seq x y z
N GLY A 1 13.09 -13.51 6.27
CA GLY A 1 11.91 -13.88 5.46
C GLY A 1 10.95 -14.77 6.26
N TRP A 2 9.69 -14.87 5.85
CA TRP A 2 8.61 -15.57 6.57
C TRP A 2 8.62 -17.11 6.39
N GLY A 3 9.69 -17.68 5.82
CA GLY A 3 9.85 -19.13 5.64
C GLY A 3 9.03 -19.70 4.48
N ALA A 4 8.91 -18.94 3.39
CA ALA A 4 8.19 -19.36 2.18
C ALA A 4 8.69 -20.70 1.64
N ARG A 5 7.75 -21.53 1.16
CA ARG A 5 8.05 -22.70 0.32
C ARG A 5 8.31 -22.23 -1.10
N SER A 6 9.12 -22.96 -1.83
CA SER A 6 9.26 -22.76 -3.27
C SER A 6 7.94 -23.02 -4.00
N PRO A 7 7.53 -22.16 -4.95
CA PRO A 7 6.35 -22.42 -5.75
C PRO A 7 6.54 -23.67 -6.63
N ARG A 8 5.47 -24.45 -6.83
CA ARG A 8 5.48 -25.62 -7.75
C ARG A 8 5.56 -25.18 -9.22
N SER A 9 4.98 -24.02 -9.54
CA SER A 9 5.06 -23.38 -10.86
C SER A 9 4.69 -21.89 -10.75
N THR A 10 5.13 -21.10 -11.73
CA THR A 10 4.83 -19.68 -11.81
C THR A 10 4.46 -19.28 -13.24
N THR A 11 3.62 -18.25 -13.38
CA THR A 11 3.31 -17.61 -14.66
C THR A 11 3.70 -16.14 -14.56
N SER A 12 4.64 -15.71 -15.40
CA SER A 12 5.07 -14.30 -15.40
C SER A 12 4.01 -13.37 -15.97
N VAL A 13 3.92 -12.18 -15.38
CA VAL A 13 3.01 -11.12 -15.82
C VAL A 13 3.79 -9.80 -15.87
N PRO A 14 3.85 -9.12 -17.03
CA PRO A 14 4.48 -7.81 -17.11
C PRO A 14 3.63 -6.76 -16.37
N LEU A 15 4.28 -5.73 -15.82
CA LEU A 15 3.59 -4.62 -15.13
C LEU A 15 2.56 -3.90 -16.03
N SER A 16 2.79 -3.88 -17.34
CA SER A 16 1.85 -3.30 -18.31
C SER A 16 0.49 -4.00 -18.34
N ALA A 17 0.42 -5.28 -17.92
CA ALA A 17 -0.83 -6.03 -17.82
C ALA A 17 -1.59 -5.75 -16.52
N ARG A 18 -0.96 -5.18 -15.49
CA ARG A 18 -1.60 -4.87 -14.21
C ARG A 18 -2.53 -3.67 -14.37
N LYS A 19 -3.79 -3.82 -13.97
CA LYS A 19 -4.85 -2.81 -14.12
C LYS A 19 -5.54 -2.43 -12.81
N GLU A 20 -5.39 -3.27 -11.80
CA GLU A 20 -6.10 -3.13 -10.53
C GLU A 20 -5.32 -3.75 -9.38
N VAL A 21 -5.61 -3.26 -8.18
CA VAL A 21 -5.27 -3.89 -6.90
C VAL A 21 -6.55 -4.39 -6.27
N THR A 22 -6.58 -5.67 -5.91
CA THR A 22 -7.73 -6.34 -5.34
C THR A 22 -7.48 -6.65 -3.87
N LEU A 23 -8.27 -6.05 -3.00
CA LEU A 23 -8.21 -6.31 -1.56
C LEU A 23 -8.95 -7.59 -1.19
N HIS A 24 -8.32 -8.37 -0.33
CA HIS A 24 -8.82 -9.59 0.28
C HIS A 24 -8.63 -9.58 1.79
N TYR A 25 -9.28 -10.51 2.47
CA TYR A 25 -8.93 -10.94 3.82
C TYR A 25 -8.68 -12.46 3.83
N SER A 26 -7.93 -12.96 4.83
CA SER A 26 -7.66 -14.39 4.96
C SER A 26 -8.77 -15.18 5.63
N THR A 27 -9.71 -14.53 6.30
CA THR A 27 -10.73 -15.09 7.23
C THR A 27 -10.16 -15.79 8.46
N GLY A 28 -8.84 -15.87 8.58
CA GLY A 28 -8.16 -16.42 9.74
C GLY A 28 -8.07 -15.42 10.90
N PRO A 29 -7.51 -15.85 12.05
CA PRO A 29 -7.21 -14.94 13.14
C PRO A 29 -6.10 -13.96 12.73
N THR A 30 -6.11 -12.75 13.31
CA THR A 30 -4.95 -11.86 13.30
C THR A 30 -3.75 -12.59 13.90
N GLY A 31 -2.59 -12.48 13.29
CA GLY A 31 -1.41 -13.24 13.71
C GLY A 31 -1.28 -14.65 13.10
N GLN A 32 -2.21 -15.06 12.22
CA GLN A 32 -2.01 -16.25 11.41
C GLN A 32 -0.73 -16.10 10.58
N SER A 33 0.15 -17.11 10.61
CA SER A 33 1.40 -17.03 9.87
C SER A 33 1.16 -17.10 8.35
N VAL A 34 1.90 -16.31 7.57
CA VAL A 34 1.87 -16.36 6.10
C VAL A 34 2.19 -17.75 5.59
N ARG A 35 3.08 -18.48 6.30
CA ARG A 35 3.42 -19.85 5.98
C ARG A 35 2.21 -20.78 6.09
N SER A 36 1.38 -20.66 7.11
CA SER A 36 0.18 -21.50 7.24
C SER A 36 -0.85 -21.22 6.13
N ILE A 37 -0.95 -19.97 5.67
CA ILE A 37 -1.80 -19.62 4.52
C ILE A 37 -1.25 -20.26 3.24
N GLN A 38 0.07 -20.21 3.04
CA GLN A 38 0.70 -20.89 1.89
C GLN A 38 0.49 -22.39 1.93
N ASP A 39 0.68 -23.03 3.07
CA ASP A 39 0.49 -24.46 3.25
C ASP A 39 -0.96 -24.86 2.94
N PHE A 40 -1.95 -24.12 3.43
CA PHE A 40 -3.36 -24.35 3.11
C PHE A 40 -3.63 -24.23 1.61
N HIS A 41 -3.08 -23.21 0.95
CA HIS A 41 -3.25 -23.02 -0.50
C HIS A 41 -2.57 -24.14 -1.31
N MET A 42 -1.37 -24.55 -0.93
CA MET A 42 -0.62 -25.54 -1.68
C MET A 42 -1.09 -26.98 -1.40
N ASP A 43 -1.35 -27.31 -0.15
CA ASP A 43 -1.64 -28.68 0.26
C ASP A 43 -3.14 -28.94 0.41
N GLY A 44 -3.92 -27.93 0.85
CA GLY A 44 -5.37 -28.03 0.94
C GLY A 44 -6.07 -27.81 -0.39
N ASN A 45 -5.70 -26.76 -1.12
CA ASN A 45 -6.34 -26.42 -2.41
C ASN A 45 -5.59 -26.98 -3.63
N GLY A 46 -4.39 -27.56 -3.46
CA GLY A 46 -3.58 -28.07 -4.55
C GLY A 46 -2.96 -26.98 -5.46
N TRP A 47 -2.92 -25.74 -5.00
CA TRP A 47 -2.37 -24.65 -5.81
C TRP A 47 -0.84 -24.70 -5.90
N SER A 48 -0.29 -24.01 -6.87
CA SER A 48 1.17 -24.00 -7.07
C SER A 48 1.91 -23.17 -6.02
N ASP A 49 1.23 -22.26 -5.35
CA ASP A 49 1.80 -21.34 -4.36
C ASP A 49 0.68 -20.64 -3.59
N ILE A 50 1.05 -19.77 -2.61
CA ILE A 50 0.13 -18.83 -1.99
C ILE A 50 -0.62 -18.04 -3.07
N GLY A 51 -1.92 -17.79 -2.88
CA GLY A 51 -2.76 -17.18 -3.92
C GLY A 51 -2.50 -15.68 -4.13
N TYR A 52 -2.03 -15.01 -3.11
CA TYR A 52 -1.91 -13.55 -3.08
C TYR A 52 -0.54 -13.06 -3.58
N ASN A 53 -0.52 -11.85 -4.11
CA ASN A 53 0.72 -11.18 -4.48
C ASN A 53 1.42 -10.59 -3.25
N TRP A 54 0.65 -9.99 -2.35
CA TRP A 54 1.12 -9.37 -1.11
C TRP A 54 0.19 -9.72 0.03
N LEU A 55 0.70 -9.79 1.25
CA LEU A 55 -0.08 -9.97 2.46
C LEU A 55 0.32 -8.88 3.46
N VAL A 56 -0.62 -8.51 4.30
CA VAL A 56 -0.43 -7.49 5.34
C VAL A 56 -1.06 -8.04 6.62
N ASP A 57 -0.32 -8.03 7.73
CA ASP A 57 -0.86 -8.37 9.03
C ASP A 57 -1.41 -7.14 9.78
N ASP A 58 -1.92 -7.36 10.99
CA ASP A 58 -2.64 -6.33 11.73
C ASP A 58 -1.70 -5.25 12.32
N ASP A 59 -0.41 -5.52 12.45
CA ASP A 59 0.59 -4.53 12.85
C ASP A 59 1.17 -3.73 11.67
N GLY A 60 0.73 -4.02 10.45
CA GLY A 60 1.15 -3.35 9.23
C GLY A 60 2.38 -3.95 8.57
N THR A 61 2.88 -5.10 9.02
CA THR A 61 3.99 -5.77 8.33
C THR A 61 3.53 -6.31 6.97
N VAL A 62 4.29 -5.98 5.93
CA VAL A 62 4.03 -6.42 4.55
C VAL A 62 4.88 -7.63 4.21
N TYR A 63 4.24 -8.66 3.68
CA TYR A 63 4.88 -9.90 3.24
C TYR A 63 4.74 -10.09 1.74
N GLU A 64 5.84 -10.41 1.07
CA GLU A 64 5.79 -10.79 -0.34
C GLU A 64 5.27 -12.22 -0.47
N GLY A 65 4.16 -12.37 -1.21
CA GLY A 65 3.65 -13.64 -1.69
C GLY A 65 4.22 -13.93 -3.10
N ARG A 66 3.39 -13.78 -4.14
CA ARG A 66 3.82 -13.94 -5.54
C ARG A 66 4.51 -12.68 -6.13
N GLY A 67 4.56 -11.57 -5.40
CA GLY A 67 5.20 -10.33 -5.84
C GLY A 67 4.54 -9.69 -7.07
N TRP A 68 5.24 -8.74 -7.68
CA TRP A 68 4.71 -7.88 -8.75
C TRP A 68 4.57 -8.57 -10.11
N TYR A 69 5.46 -9.51 -10.41
CA TYR A 69 5.68 -10.06 -11.75
C TYR A 69 5.10 -11.47 -11.96
N VAL A 70 4.46 -12.05 -10.96
CA VAL A 70 3.85 -13.38 -11.03
C VAL A 70 2.33 -13.28 -10.93
N GLN A 71 1.62 -14.04 -11.77
CA GLN A 71 0.18 -14.12 -11.74
C GLN A 71 -0.31 -14.66 -10.40
N GLY A 72 -1.26 -13.96 -9.78
CA GLY A 72 -1.94 -14.42 -8.58
C GLY A 72 -2.88 -15.61 -8.82
N ALA A 73 -3.46 -16.13 -7.74
CA ALA A 73 -4.56 -17.09 -7.75
C ALA A 73 -5.59 -16.68 -6.71
N HIS A 74 -6.04 -15.42 -6.78
CA HIS A 74 -6.85 -14.79 -5.74
C HIS A 74 -8.26 -14.38 -6.20
N ALA A 75 -8.47 -14.13 -7.50
CA ALA A 75 -9.76 -13.66 -8.04
C ALA A 75 -9.88 -13.98 -9.53
N ALA A 76 -10.18 -15.24 -9.89
CA ALA A 76 -10.45 -15.59 -11.29
C ALA A 76 -11.73 -14.88 -11.79
N PRO A 77 -11.76 -14.41 -13.05
CA PRO A 77 -10.75 -14.54 -14.11
C PRO A 77 -9.70 -13.40 -14.12
N ARG A 78 -9.62 -12.58 -13.09
CA ARG A 78 -8.83 -11.34 -13.07
C ARG A 78 -7.40 -11.47 -12.53
N ASN A 79 -6.95 -12.69 -12.22
CA ASN A 79 -5.62 -12.95 -11.63
C ASN A 79 -4.43 -12.37 -12.41
N ARG A 80 -4.53 -12.27 -13.76
CA ARG A 80 -3.46 -11.70 -14.58
C ARG A 80 -3.35 -10.19 -14.47
N GLN A 81 -4.48 -9.51 -14.38
CA GLN A 81 -4.53 -8.04 -14.35
C GLN A 81 -4.62 -7.48 -12.94
N GLY A 82 -5.03 -8.29 -11.97
CA GLY A 82 -5.11 -7.93 -10.57
C GLY A 82 -3.80 -8.19 -9.84
N ILE A 83 -3.48 -7.31 -8.90
CA ILE A 83 -2.50 -7.53 -7.84
C ILE A 83 -3.31 -7.81 -6.58
N GLY A 84 -3.28 -9.04 -6.08
CA GLY A 84 -4.02 -9.42 -4.88
C GLY A 84 -3.27 -9.04 -3.62
N VAL A 85 -3.88 -8.21 -2.77
CA VAL A 85 -3.39 -7.84 -1.45
C VAL A 85 -4.33 -8.45 -0.41
N CYS A 86 -3.80 -9.28 0.48
CA CYS A 86 -4.59 -9.96 1.50
C CYS A 86 -4.25 -9.42 2.89
N TYR A 87 -5.24 -8.87 3.56
CA TYR A 87 -5.15 -8.66 5.00
C TYR A 87 -5.24 -10.00 5.74
N ILE A 88 -4.30 -10.24 6.65
CA ILE A 88 -4.29 -11.43 7.51
C ILE A 88 -5.21 -11.18 8.70
N GLY A 89 -6.44 -11.61 8.58
CA GLY A 89 -7.49 -11.35 9.55
C GLY A 89 -8.87 -11.50 8.93
N SER A 90 -9.85 -10.88 9.58
CA SER A 90 -11.24 -10.80 9.12
C SER A 90 -11.62 -9.35 8.78
N ASP A 91 -12.89 -8.97 8.93
CA ASP A 91 -13.33 -7.58 8.75
C ASP A 91 -12.79 -6.67 9.87
N GLY A 92 -12.58 -5.39 9.59
CA GLY A 92 -12.11 -4.42 10.58
C GLY A 92 -10.58 -4.35 10.71
N MET A 93 -9.86 -4.10 9.60
CA MET A 93 -8.40 -3.85 9.60
C MET A 93 -8.03 -2.72 10.58
N SER A 94 -6.89 -2.89 11.27
CA SER A 94 -6.25 -1.83 12.03
C SER A 94 -5.82 -0.66 11.14
N GLU A 95 -5.55 0.50 11.73
CA GLU A 95 -5.01 1.64 10.98
C GLU A 95 -3.61 1.36 10.43
N ALA A 96 -2.80 0.57 11.15
CA ALA A 96 -1.48 0.14 10.66
C ALA A 96 -1.62 -0.76 9.42
N ALA A 97 -2.52 -1.73 9.43
CA ALA A 97 -2.80 -2.58 8.28
C ALA A 97 -3.34 -1.78 7.09
N LYS A 98 -4.24 -0.82 7.34
CA LYS A 98 -4.76 0.09 6.30
C LYS A 98 -3.64 0.90 5.65
N ALA A 99 -2.75 1.49 6.44
CA ALA A 99 -1.60 2.23 5.95
C ALA A 99 -0.71 1.35 5.06
N ALA A 100 -0.39 0.15 5.51
CA ALA A 100 0.45 -0.80 4.76
C ALA A 100 -0.20 -1.27 3.44
N VAL A 101 -1.52 -1.51 3.43
CA VAL A 101 -2.27 -1.81 2.18
C VAL A 101 -2.15 -0.66 1.18
N LEU A 102 -2.22 0.59 1.65
CA LEU A 102 -2.07 1.77 0.80
C LEU A 102 -0.64 1.92 0.27
N GLU A 103 0.38 1.59 1.06
CA GLU A 103 1.78 1.56 0.59
C GLU A 103 1.97 0.56 -0.55
N VAL A 104 1.40 -0.64 -0.43
CA VAL A 104 1.43 -1.64 -1.51
C VAL A 104 0.70 -1.10 -2.75
N TYR A 105 -0.43 -0.42 -2.58
CA TYR A 105 -1.17 0.19 -3.68
C TYR A 105 -0.37 1.31 -4.38
N ASP A 106 0.22 2.21 -3.61
CA ASP A 106 1.01 3.32 -4.14
C ASP A 106 2.25 2.82 -4.87
N GLU A 107 2.92 1.80 -4.33
CA GLU A 107 4.04 1.16 -5.01
C GLU A 107 3.61 0.48 -6.32
N ALA A 108 2.45 -0.19 -6.34
CA ALA A 108 1.89 -0.76 -7.56
C ALA A 108 1.61 0.33 -8.62
N CYS A 109 1.03 1.46 -8.21
CA CYS A 109 0.79 2.61 -9.08
C CYS A 109 2.11 3.22 -9.58
N ARG A 110 3.11 3.35 -8.71
CA ARG A 110 4.44 3.85 -9.06
C ARG A 110 5.13 2.96 -10.09
N LEU A 111 5.16 1.65 -9.85
CA LEU A 111 5.80 0.68 -10.74
C LEU A 111 5.12 0.60 -12.12
N THR A 112 3.80 0.74 -12.16
CA THR A 112 3.04 0.69 -13.42
C THR A 112 2.98 2.04 -14.15
N GLY A 113 3.38 3.14 -13.49
CA GLY A 113 3.31 4.50 -14.02
C GLY A 113 1.88 5.05 -14.16
N ARG A 114 0.89 4.47 -13.49
CA ARG A 114 -0.53 4.86 -13.61
C ARG A 114 -1.32 4.53 -12.35
N THR A 115 -2.43 5.23 -12.13
CA THR A 115 -3.39 4.91 -11.08
C THR A 115 -4.13 3.61 -11.43
N LEU A 116 -4.00 2.61 -10.58
CA LEU A 116 -4.69 1.33 -10.73
C LEU A 116 -6.09 1.39 -10.12
N ALA A 117 -7.02 0.60 -10.67
CA ALA A 117 -8.37 0.51 -10.11
C ALA A 117 -8.32 -0.20 -8.74
N ARG A 118 -9.07 0.29 -7.77
CA ARG A 118 -9.27 -0.37 -6.47
C ARG A 118 -10.47 -1.30 -6.54
N LYS A 119 -10.24 -2.58 -6.30
CA LYS A 119 -11.26 -3.62 -6.26
C LYS A 119 -11.26 -4.35 -4.93
N GLY A 120 -12.42 -4.66 -4.39
CA GLY A 120 -12.56 -5.74 -3.43
C GLY A 120 -12.81 -7.06 -4.15
N HIS A 121 -12.52 -8.19 -3.53
CA HIS A 121 -12.81 -9.50 -4.12
C HIS A 121 -14.28 -9.63 -4.54
N ARG A 122 -15.20 -9.06 -3.76
CA ARG A 122 -16.65 -9.04 -4.07
C ARG A 122 -17.03 -8.27 -5.34
N ASP A 123 -16.17 -7.42 -5.86
CA ASP A 123 -16.38 -6.75 -7.17
C ASP A 123 -16.17 -7.71 -8.36
N ILE A 124 -15.59 -8.88 -8.10
CA ILE A 124 -15.17 -9.85 -9.13
C ILE A 124 -15.94 -11.15 -8.99
N ASN A 125 -16.09 -11.63 -7.76
CA ASN A 125 -16.74 -12.90 -7.45
C ASN A 125 -17.83 -12.72 -6.39
N SER A 126 -18.80 -13.63 -6.33
CA SER A 126 -19.82 -13.67 -5.28
C SER A 126 -19.21 -14.14 -3.97
N THR A 127 -18.83 -13.20 -3.10
CA THR A 127 -18.17 -13.47 -1.82
C THR A 127 -18.36 -12.30 -0.85
N SER A 128 -18.25 -12.54 0.46
CA SER A 128 -18.20 -11.48 1.47
C SER A 128 -16.83 -10.80 1.58
N CYS A 129 -15.77 -11.40 1.02
CA CYS A 129 -14.41 -10.86 1.03
C CYS A 129 -14.34 -9.48 0.32
N PRO A 130 -13.66 -8.49 0.85
CA PRO A 130 -12.76 -8.46 2.00
C PRO A 130 -13.40 -8.09 3.35
N GLY A 131 -14.67 -8.25 3.56
CA GLY A 131 -15.45 -7.73 4.66
C GLY A 131 -16.15 -6.42 4.29
N THR A 132 -17.12 -5.98 5.07
CA THR A 132 -17.90 -4.78 4.74
C THR A 132 -17.15 -3.51 5.09
N ASP A 133 -16.54 -3.45 6.28
CA ASP A 133 -15.80 -2.29 6.73
C ASP A 133 -14.52 -2.11 5.92
N ASN A 134 -13.77 -3.20 5.69
CA ASN A 134 -12.59 -3.20 4.85
C ASN A 134 -12.93 -2.78 3.40
N TYR A 135 -14.04 -3.28 2.86
CA TYR A 135 -14.48 -2.92 1.51
C TYR A 135 -14.87 -1.45 1.41
N ASN A 136 -15.68 -0.95 2.35
CA ASN A 136 -16.12 0.44 2.36
C ASN A 136 -14.94 1.39 2.49
N TRP A 137 -14.01 1.09 3.41
CA TRP A 137 -12.77 1.84 3.54
C TRP A 137 -11.95 1.81 2.23
N TRP A 138 -11.77 0.64 1.62
CA TRP A 138 -11.00 0.49 0.38
C TRP A 138 -11.62 1.21 -0.80
N LYS A 139 -12.95 1.23 -0.88
CA LYS A 139 -13.70 1.90 -1.96
C LYS A 139 -13.94 3.37 -1.70
N SER A 140 -14.03 3.78 -0.44
CA SER A 140 -14.04 5.20 -0.15
C SER A 140 -12.72 5.75 -0.66
N SER A 141 -12.75 6.54 -1.70
CA SER A 141 -11.58 7.24 -2.23
C SER A 141 -10.95 8.20 -1.22
N GLY A 142 -11.48 8.20 -0.01
CA GLY A 142 -11.10 8.98 1.14
C GLY A 142 -9.66 8.91 1.60
N TYR A 143 -8.82 8.10 1.00
CA TYR A 143 -7.39 8.21 1.22
C TYR A 143 -6.82 9.57 0.76
N ARG A 144 -7.51 10.27 -0.14
CA ARG A 144 -7.10 11.62 -0.60
C ARG A 144 -8.07 12.73 -0.23
N ASP A 145 -9.23 12.39 0.32
CA ASP A 145 -10.32 13.33 0.60
C ASP A 145 -10.75 13.37 2.08
N VAL A 146 -9.94 12.85 3.02
CA VAL A 146 -10.29 12.97 4.43
C VAL A 146 -9.87 14.35 4.93
N GLU A 147 -10.79 15.27 4.96
CA GLU A 147 -10.67 16.45 5.79
C GLU A 147 -10.58 16.02 7.27
N GLY A 148 -9.38 16.15 7.82
CA GLY A 148 -9.17 16.29 9.25
C GLY A 148 -9.08 15.03 10.11
N THR A 149 -7.96 14.26 10.03
CA THR A 149 -7.38 13.61 11.21
C THR A 149 -5.87 13.43 10.99
N GLY A 150 -5.06 13.97 11.88
CA GLY A 150 -3.63 14.14 11.72
C GLY A 150 -2.83 12.83 11.60
N GLY A 151 -1.92 12.83 10.66
CA GLY A 151 -0.87 11.82 10.44
C GLY A 151 -0.72 11.45 8.97
N ASP A 152 -1.79 11.06 8.31
CA ASP A 152 -1.80 10.56 6.92
C ASP A 152 -2.05 11.62 5.84
N ASP A 153 -2.30 12.86 6.22
CA ASP A 153 -2.73 13.92 5.30
C ASP A 153 -1.65 14.39 4.31
N MET A 154 -0.42 13.92 4.46
CA MET A 154 0.71 14.33 3.62
C MET A 154 1.06 13.35 2.51
N VAL A 155 0.61 12.10 2.60
CA VAL A 155 0.94 11.07 1.60
C VAL A 155 0.35 11.41 0.23
N GLY A 156 1.15 11.19 -0.81
CA GLY A 156 0.80 11.51 -2.18
C GLY A 156 1.07 12.96 -2.59
N LEU A 157 1.41 13.86 -1.66
CA LEU A 157 1.90 15.19 -2.02
C LEU A 157 3.19 15.09 -2.83
N LYS A 158 3.30 15.93 -3.83
CA LYS A 158 4.45 15.96 -4.74
C LYS A 158 4.77 17.39 -5.17
N LYS A 159 5.97 17.57 -5.68
CA LYS A 159 6.40 18.84 -6.24
C LYS A 159 5.43 19.34 -7.32
N GLY A 160 5.01 20.58 -7.19
CA GLY A 160 3.98 21.22 -7.99
C GLY A 160 2.61 21.28 -7.33
N ASP A 161 2.35 20.50 -6.29
CA ASP A 161 1.08 20.58 -5.55
C ASP A 161 1.00 21.90 -4.74
N THR A 162 -0.23 22.36 -4.50
CA THR A 162 -0.51 23.58 -3.73
C THR A 162 -1.68 23.36 -2.76
N GLY A 163 -1.77 24.21 -1.74
CA GLY A 163 -2.91 24.25 -0.82
C GLY A 163 -2.57 23.92 0.63
N GLU A 164 -3.61 23.79 1.46
CA GLU A 164 -3.47 23.65 2.93
C GLU A 164 -2.72 22.38 3.34
N ARG A 165 -2.83 21.27 2.59
CA ARG A 165 -2.09 20.04 2.85
C ARG A 165 -0.57 20.25 2.69
N VAL A 166 -0.16 20.99 1.68
CA VAL A 166 1.26 21.36 1.48
C VAL A 166 1.73 22.26 2.60
N LYS A 167 0.91 23.21 3.01
CA LYS A 167 1.18 24.10 4.14
C LYS A 167 1.34 23.36 5.46
N PHE A 168 0.50 22.35 5.68
CA PHE A 168 0.60 21.46 6.84
C PHE A 168 1.92 20.68 6.83
N LEU A 169 2.30 20.06 5.69
CA LEU A 169 3.58 19.39 5.52
C LEU A 169 4.76 20.32 5.84
N GLN A 170 4.75 21.52 5.24
CA GLN A 170 5.81 22.53 5.45
C GLN A 170 5.92 22.91 6.93
N SER A 171 4.79 23.16 7.59
CA SER A 171 4.74 23.48 9.02
C SER A 171 5.28 22.33 9.90
N THR A 172 4.99 21.09 9.51
CA THR A 172 5.48 19.88 10.20
C THR A 172 6.99 19.73 10.03
N LEU A 173 7.52 19.92 8.83
CA LEU A 173 8.96 19.90 8.54
C LEU A 173 9.69 20.96 9.37
N MET A 174 9.18 22.19 9.40
CA MET A 174 9.78 23.27 10.20
C MET A 174 9.78 22.94 11.69
N LYS A 175 8.69 22.41 12.24
CA LYS A 175 8.61 21.96 13.64
C LYS A 175 9.60 20.84 13.96
N ALA A 176 9.89 19.98 12.98
CA ALA A 176 10.87 18.91 13.08
C ALA A 176 12.33 19.37 12.85
N GLY A 177 12.56 20.68 12.65
CA GLY A 177 13.90 21.26 12.46
C GLY A 177 14.42 21.23 11.02
N PHE A 178 13.54 20.99 10.04
CA PHE A 178 13.87 21.09 8.62
C PHE A 178 13.36 22.41 8.05
N ASP A 179 14.22 23.42 8.09
CA ASP A 179 13.86 24.78 7.77
C ASP A 179 13.48 25.01 6.30
N LEU A 180 12.54 25.92 6.12
CA LEU A 180 12.10 26.44 4.83
C LEU A 180 12.37 27.96 4.80
N PRO A 181 13.65 28.39 4.69
CA PRO A 181 14.07 29.76 5.03
C PRO A 181 13.59 30.80 4.02
N LYS A 182 13.27 30.41 2.78
CA LYS A 182 12.90 31.37 1.74
C LYS A 182 11.41 31.63 1.67
N TYR A 183 10.59 30.57 1.77
CA TYR A 183 9.15 30.65 1.54
C TYR A 183 8.32 30.21 2.76
N GLY A 184 8.92 29.51 3.71
CA GLY A 184 8.20 29.01 4.87
C GLY A 184 7.09 28.04 4.50
N ALA A 185 5.99 28.09 5.25
CA ALA A 185 4.80 27.30 4.99
C ALA A 185 3.83 28.05 4.04
N ASP A 186 4.23 28.28 2.80
CA ASP A 186 3.50 29.04 1.80
C ASP A 186 2.40 28.24 1.08
N GLY A 187 2.37 26.92 1.32
CA GLY A 187 1.40 26.03 0.67
C GLY A 187 1.75 25.67 -0.76
N HIS A 188 2.99 25.89 -1.20
CA HIS A 188 3.47 25.48 -2.52
C HIS A 188 4.61 24.47 -2.39
N TYR A 189 4.42 23.24 -2.89
CA TYR A 189 5.45 22.19 -2.87
C TYR A 189 6.52 22.48 -3.94
N GLY A 190 7.43 23.38 -3.62
CA GLY A 190 8.54 23.78 -4.48
C GLY A 190 9.82 22.99 -4.20
N ASP A 191 10.94 23.48 -4.76
CA ASP A 191 12.27 22.89 -4.55
C ASP A 191 12.72 22.93 -3.09
N GLU A 192 12.33 23.96 -2.37
CA GLU A 192 12.66 24.11 -0.96
C GLU A 192 11.98 23.02 -0.11
N THR A 193 10.68 22.82 -0.32
CA THR A 193 9.92 21.73 0.33
C THR A 193 10.50 20.37 -0.03
N ALA A 194 10.85 20.13 -1.30
CA ALA A 194 11.46 18.86 -1.73
C ALA A 194 12.81 18.61 -1.05
N LYS A 195 13.65 19.63 -0.87
CA LYS A 195 14.92 19.51 -0.13
C LYS A 195 14.71 19.20 1.34
N ALA A 196 13.74 19.84 1.99
CA ALA A 196 13.43 19.60 3.40
C ALA A 196 12.89 18.16 3.60
N VAL A 197 12.03 17.67 2.72
CA VAL A 197 11.54 16.27 2.73
C VAL A 197 12.70 15.29 2.57
N LEU A 198 13.63 15.54 1.63
CA LEU A 198 14.79 14.69 1.45
C LEU A 198 15.70 14.68 2.68
N ALA A 199 15.89 15.83 3.30
CA ALA A 199 16.67 15.94 4.54
C ALA A 199 16.02 15.17 5.69
N ALA A 200 14.71 15.29 5.85
CA ALA A 200 13.93 14.54 6.84
C ALA A 200 14.06 13.02 6.63
N ARG A 201 13.96 12.54 5.39
CA ARG A 201 14.14 11.12 5.06
C ARG A 201 15.54 10.62 5.42
N LYS A 202 16.57 11.38 5.07
CA LYS A 202 17.96 11.01 5.37
C LYS A 202 18.24 10.97 6.86
N SER A 203 17.69 11.90 7.65
CA SER A 203 17.83 11.90 9.11
C SER A 203 17.27 10.64 9.76
N GLN A 204 16.29 10.00 9.12
CA GLN A 204 15.66 8.76 9.56
C GLN A 204 16.27 7.50 8.93
N GLY A 205 17.40 7.61 8.26
CA GLY A 205 18.10 6.46 7.67
C GLY A 205 17.47 5.92 6.39
N SER A 206 16.58 6.68 5.74
CA SER A 206 15.99 6.26 4.47
C SER A 206 17.03 6.13 3.36
N ALA A 207 17.00 5.03 2.63
CA ALA A 207 17.81 4.82 1.41
C ALA A 207 17.28 5.60 0.19
N GLN A 208 16.13 6.28 0.30
CA GLN A 208 15.56 7.05 -0.80
C GLN A 208 16.32 8.38 -0.96
N ASP A 209 16.63 8.72 -2.20
CA ASP A 209 17.40 9.91 -2.58
C ASP A 209 16.56 11.03 -3.21
N PHE A 210 15.24 10.95 -3.11
CA PHE A 210 14.30 11.94 -3.61
C PHE A 210 13.44 12.56 -2.52
N GLY A 211 13.07 13.83 -2.69
CA GLY A 211 12.17 14.57 -1.81
C GLY A 211 11.04 15.26 -2.60
N ASP A 212 10.87 14.90 -3.87
CA ASP A 212 9.89 15.50 -4.77
C ASP A 212 8.45 15.01 -4.56
N ARG A 213 8.28 14.04 -3.65
CA ARG A 213 6.97 13.46 -3.28
C ARG A 213 7.00 12.88 -1.88
N ILE A 214 5.83 12.78 -1.26
CA ILE A 214 5.60 12.09 0.01
C ILE A 214 5.05 10.70 -0.26
N THR A 215 5.71 9.68 0.24
CA THR A 215 5.25 8.28 0.26
C THR A 215 4.84 7.89 1.67
N GLY A 216 4.07 6.81 1.85
CA GLY A 216 3.57 6.37 3.15
C GLY A 216 4.64 6.29 4.24
N TRP A 217 5.83 5.82 3.89
CA TRP A 217 6.95 5.71 4.83
C TRP A 217 7.45 7.08 5.37
N ALA A 218 7.37 8.13 4.59
CA ALA A 218 7.78 9.48 5.01
C ALA A 218 6.72 10.20 5.87
N ALA A 219 5.49 9.72 5.88
CA ALA A 219 4.39 10.31 6.63
C ALA A 219 4.26 9.75 8.07
N MET A 220 4.87 8.59 8.34
CA MET A 220 4.77 7.87 9.62
C MET A 220 5.89 8.23 10.62
N GLN A 221 6.71 9.23 10.32
CA GLN A 221 7.81 9.72 11.18
C GLN A 221 7.64 11.22 11.42
#